data_457f43fa3ef434fa037c449f8d03a837
#
_entry.id   457f43fa3ef434fa037c449f8d03a837
#
_cell.length_a   1.000
_cell.length_b   1.000
_cell.length_c   1.000
_cell.angle_alpha   90.00
_cell.angle_beta   90.00
_cell.angle_gamma   90.00
#
_symmetry.space_group_name_H-M   'P 1'
#
loop_
_entity.id
_entity.type
_entity.pdbx_description
1 polymer ?
#
loop_
_entity_poly.entity_id
_entity_poly.type
_entity_poly.pdbx_seq_one_letter_code
_entity_poly.pdbx_strand_id
1 'polypeptide(L)'
;MTKLGPLGATHSALDTGTDVAAELEELGYDTLWLAGGQGNNLPQITEVVRRTSRIQVASGILSVDRVPSAAVTAAYADLPAGRFVVGLGGAHGARPLATLGDYLDEIEDVVPRSARILSALGPRMLELARDRASGAYPYLVTTDYVASAREILGADRQLAVLLNVVAETDVARVREVVRGGSLGFLAGMPGYAANFRRMGFTDADIADRSDRLVDALTVWGDFDGVAARLREYRAAGADQVVVPLGGLPREWWPELVKALA
;
A
#
# COMPACT_ATOMS: atom_id res chain seq x y z
N MET A 1 1.13 8.12 -18.23
CA MET A 1 1.29 7.44 -16.92
C MET A 1 0.21 7.99 -16.00
N THR A 2 -0.64 7.15 -15.46
CA THR A 2 -1.62 7.57 -14.45
C THR A 2 -0.84 7.94 -13.19
N LYS A 3 -0.84 9.23 -12.80
CA LYS A 3 -0.20 9.64 -11.56
C LYS A 3 -1.14 9.30 -10.39
N LEU A 4 -0.60 8.64 -9.38
CA LEU A 4 -1.22 8.61 -8.06
C LEU A 4 -1.06 10.01 -7.46
N GLY A 5 -2.11 10.59 -6.89
CA GLY A 5 -1.97 11.86 -6.18
C GLY A 5 -1.26 11.70 -4.81
N PRO A 6 -1.11 12.77 -4.06
CA PRO A 6 -0.34 12.74 -2.82
C PRO A 6 -0.93 11.88 -1.71
N LEU A 7 -2.25 11.70 -1.67
CA LEU A 7 -2.96 10.99 -0.62
C LEU A 7 -3.83 9.87 -1.17
N GLY A 8 -3.59 8.65 -0.72
CA GLY A 8 -4.46 7.50 -0.89
C GLY A 8 -5.08 7.06 0.44
N ALA A 9 -6.24 6.45 0.35
CA ALA A 9 -6.89 5.79 1.47
C ALA A 9 -6.85 4.27 1.28
N THR A 10 -6.71 3.51 2.36
CA THR A 10 -7.04 2.08 2.33
C THR A 10 -8.23 1.78 3.23
N HIS A 11 -9.07 0.90 2.73
CA HIS A 11 -10.23 0.41 3.46
C HIS A 11 -10.35 -1.10 3.26
N SER A 12 -10.91 -1.80 4.23
CA SER A 12 -11.18 -3.24 4.10
C SER A 12 -12.22 -3.48 3.00
N ALA A 13 -11.95 -4.44 2.12
CA ALA A 13 -12.90 -4.80 1.06
C ALA A 13 -14.25 -5.32 1.62
N LEU A 14 -14.26 -5.79 2.87
CA LEU A 14 -15.48 -6.29 3.54
C LEU A 14 -16.36 -5.16 4.07
N ASP A 15 -15.75 -3.99 4.36
CA ASP A 15 -16.45 -2.84 4.96
C ASP A 15 -16.77 -1.75 3.93
N THR A 16 -16.35 -1.92 2.68
CA THR A 16 -16.64 -0.96 1.62
C THR A 16 -18.10 -1.04 1.21
N GLY A 17 -18.95 -0.38 1.96
CA GLY A 17 -20.12 0.21 1.35
C GLY A 17 -19.66 1.18 0.26
N THR A 18 -20.28 1.11 -0.90
CA THR A 18 -20.01 2.01 -2.03
C THR A 18 -20.14 3.48 -1.67
N ASP A 19 -20.82 3.79 -0.60
CA ASP A 19 -20.99 5.13 -0.03
C ASP A 19 -19.64 5.72 0.46
N VAL A 20 -18.76 4.90 1.06
CA VAL A 20 -17.43 5.37 1.49
C VAL A 20 -16.56 5.77 0.29
N ALA A 21 -16.60 5.03 -0.80
CA ALA A 21 -15.82 5.35 -1.99
C ALA A 21 -16.28 6.66 -2.65
N ALA A 22 -17.60 6.89 -2.72
CA ALA A 22 -18.19 8.13 -3.23
C ALA A 22 -17.81 9.32 -2.32
N GLU A 23 -17.90 9.15 -1.01
CA GLU A 23 -17.46 10.16 -0.05
C GLU A 23 -15.99 10.53 -0.18
N LEU A 24 -15.09 9.51 -0.30
CA LEU A 24 -13.67 9.77 -0.51
C LEU A 24 -13.41 10.53 -1.82
N GLU A 25 -14.16 10.21 -2.88
CA GLU A 25 -14.10 10.94 -4.13
C GLU A 25 -14.53 12.40 -3.97
N GLU A 26 -15.60 12.68 -3.20
CA GLU A 26 -16.08 14.03 -2.91
C GLU A 26 -15.08 14.80 -2.03
N LEU A 27 -14.47 14.14 -1.05
CA LEU A 27 -13.45 14.73 -0.19
C LEU A 27 -12.14 15.04 -0.94
N GLY A 28 -11.92 14.46 -2.12
CA GLY A 28 -10.74 14.72 -2.94
C GLY A 28 -9.58 13.75 -2.72
N TYR A 29 -9.84 12.54 -2.21
CA TYR A 29 -8.84 11.48 -2.22
C TYR A 29 -8.52 11.04 -3.65
N ASP A 30 -7.25 10.82 -3.93
CA ASP A 30 -6.80 10.46 -5.29
C ASP A 30 -7.03 8.98 -5.60
N THR A 31 -6.82 8.12 -4.60
CA THR A 31 -6.84 6.67 -4.78
C THR A 31 -7.45 5.98 -3.57
N LEU A 32 -8.35 5.04 -3.83
CA LEU A 32 -8.83 4.08 -2.83
C LEU A 32 -8.17 2.72 -3.06
N TRP A 33 -7.38 2.28 -2.09
CA TRP A 33 -6.72 0.98 -2.07
C TRP A 33 -7.59 -0.03 -1.34
N LEU A 34 -8.11 -1.01 -2.07
CA LEU A 34 -8.89 -2.10 -1.47
C LEU A 34 -7.95 -3.23 -1.05
N ALA A 35 -7.87 -3.46 0.26
CA ALA A 35 -7.04 -4.52 0.82
C ALA A 35 -7.53 -5.90 0.30
N GLY A 36 -6.66 -6.61 -0.43
CA GLY A 36 -6.96 -7.94 -0.98
C GLY A 36 -6.75 -9.06 0.03
N GLY A 37 -5.78 -8.91 0.91
CA GLY A 37 -5.46 -9.89 1.94
C GLY A 37 -5.26 -11.30 1.37
N GLN A 38 -6.07 -12.23 1.85
CA GLN A 38 -6.04 -13.64 1.45
C GLN A 38 -7.12 -13.99 0.39
N GLY A 39 -7.95 -13.03 0.00
CA GLY A 39 -9.08 -13.23 -0.90
C GLY A 39 -8.89 -12.64 -2.29
N ASN A 40 -9.91 -12.84 -3.13
CA ASN A 40 -10.04 -12.17 -4.42
C ASN A 40 -11.04 -11.02 -4.26
N ASN A 41 -10.53 -9.78 -4.31
CA ASN A 41 -11.35 -8.56 -4.18
C ASN A 41 -11.68 -7.91 -5.55
N LEU A 42 -11.45 -8.58 -6.67
CA LEU A 42 -11.80 -8.07 -7.99
C LEU A 42 -13.28 -7.69 -8.13
N PRO A 43 -14.25 -8.47 -7.62
CA PRO A 43 -15.67 -8.08 -7.67
C PRO A 43 -15.94 -6.75 -6.97
N GLN A 44 -15.35 -6.53 -5.78
CA GLN A 44 -15.51 -5.29 -5.02
C GLN A 44 -14.84 -4.10 -5.74
N ILE A 45 -13.64 -4.31 -6.29
CA ILE A 45 -12.95 -3.31 -7.11
C ILE A 45 -13.84 -2.89 -8.29
N THR A 46 -14.39 -3.87 -9.02
CA THR A 46 -15.27 -3.64 -10.17
C THR A 46 -16.52 -2.84 -9.77
N GLU A 47 -17.13 -3.20 -8.65
CA GLU A 47 -18.31 -2.48 -8.14
C GLU A 47 -17.98 -1.04 -7.77
N VAL A 48 -16.91 -0.80 -7.02
CA VAL A 48 -16.48 0.55 -6.61
C VAL A 48 -16.15 1.41 -7.83
N VAL A 49 -15.40 0.89 -8.80
CA VAL A 49 -15.08 1.63 -10.04
C VAL A 49 -16.34 2.03 -10.80
N ARG A 50 -17.33 1.16 -10.87
CA ARG A 50 -18.60 1.44 -11.58
C ARG A 50 -19.48 2.46 -10.87
N ARG A 51 -19.37 2.59 -9.55
CA ARG A 51 -20.17 3.50 -8.72
C ARG A 51 -19.51 4.85 -8.46
N THR A 52 -18.23 5.01 -8.81
CA THR A 52 -17.47 6.25 -8.68
C THR A 52 -17.10 6.80 -10.06
N SER A 53 -16.73 8.07 -10.14
CA SER A 53 -16.51 8.74 -11.43
C SER A 53 -15.05 9.11 -11.70
N ARG A 54 -14.28 9.42 -10.65
CA ARG A 54 -12.92 9.99 -10.77
C ARG A 54 -11.88 9.23 -9.98
N ILE A 55 -12.18 8.85 -8.71
CA ILE A 55 -11.22 8.22 -7.81
C ILE A 55 -10.63 6.96 -8.44
N GLN A 56 -9.32 6.82 -8.40
CA GLN A 56 -8.67 5.58 -8.81
C GLN A 56 -8.92 4.51 -7.76
N VAL A 57 -9.18 3.29 -8.21
CA VAL A 57 -9.32 2.14 -7.32
C VAL A 57 -8.14 1.22 -7.53
N ALA A 58 -7.41 0.93 -6.48
CA ALA A 58 -6.24 0.07 -6.52
C ALA A 58 -6.42 -1.20 -5.69
N SER A 59 -5.89 -2.31 -6.14
CA SER A 59 -5.76 -3.49 -5.29
C SER A 59 -4.54 -3.35 -4.35
N GLY A 60 -4.73 -3.48 -3.08
CA GLY A 60 -3.68 -3.39 -2.06
C GLY A 60 -3.49 -4.67 -1.25
N ILE A 61 -3.08 -5.79 -1.80
CA ILE A 61 -2.73 -6.19 -3.18
C ILE A 61 -3.50 -7.47 -3.58
N LEU A 62 -3.50 -7.83 -4.85
CA LEU A 62 -3.89 -9.17 -5.31
C LEU A 62 -2.68 -10.10 -5.17
N SER A 63 -2.90 -11.23 -4.50
CA SER A 63 -1.88 -12.26 -4.38
C SER A 63 -1.77 -13.08 -5.67
N VAL A 64 -0.60 -13.06 -6.29
CA VAL A 64 -0.34 -13.83 -7.52
C VAL A 64 -0.38 -15.35 -7.30
N ASP A 65 -0.21 -15.80 -6.05
CA ASP A 65 -0.34 -17.21 -5.68
C ASP A 65 -1.82 -17.66 -5.61
N ARG A 66 -2.78 -16.72 -5.60
CA ARG A 66 -4.19 -17.01 -5.31
C ARG A 66 -5.16 -16.53 -6.38
N VAL A 67 -4.87 -15.41 -7.01
CA VAL A 67 -5.74 -14.81 -8.02
C VAL A 67 -5.18 -15.13 -9.40
N PRO A 68 -5.90 -15.90 -10.24
CA PRO A 68 -5.44 -16.23 -11.59
C PRO A 68 -5.26 -14.97 -12.44
N SER A 69 -4.21 -14.93 -13.23
CA SER A 69 -3.92 -13.84 -14.19
C SER A 69 -5.09 -13.55 -15.14
N ALA A 70 -5.76 -14.62 -15.62
CA ALA A 70 -6.96 -14.50 -16.44
C ALA A 70 -8.12 -13.74 -15.77
N ALA A 71 -8.28 -13.86 -14.45
CA ALA A 71 -9.29 -13.10 -13.72
C ALA A 71 -8.93 -11.61 -13.64
N VAL A 72 -7.63 -11.30 -13.49
CA VAL A 72 -7.14 -9.91 -13.45
C VAL A 72 -7.28 -9.25 -14.81
N THR A 73 -6.89 -9.93 -15.89
CA THR A 73 -7.02 -9.41 -17.27
C THR A 73 -8.46 -9.18 -17.65
N ALA A 74 -9.37 -10.12 -17.33
CA ALA A 74 -10.79 -9.96 -17.58
C ALA A 74 -11.38 -8.76 -16.84
N ALA A 75 -11.09 -8.62 -15.53
CA ALA A 75 -11.57 -7.48 -14.74
C ALA A 75 -11.02 -6.14 -15.23
N TYR A 76 -9.73 -6.11 -15.62
CA TYR A 76 -9.10 -4.88 -16.14
C TYR A 76 -9.70 -4.45 -17.48
N ALA A 77 -9.94 -5.38 -18.38
CA ALA A 77 -10.52 -5.10 -19.70
C ALA A 77 -11.98 -4.60 -19.64
N ASP A 78 -12.71 -5.00 -18.59
CA ASP A 78 -14.13 -4.62 -18.39
C ASP A 78 -14.29 -3.24 -17.71
N LEU A 79 -13.21 -2.61 -17.27
CA LEU A 79 -13.23 -1.35 -16.54
C LEU A 79 -12.74 -0.17 -17.39
N PRO A 80 -13.24 1.05 -17.11
CA PRO A 80 -12.77 2.26 -17.80
C PRO A 80 -11.26 2.46 -17.62
N ALA A 81 -10.57 2.81 -18.71
CA ALA A 81 -9.13 3.04 -18.70
C ALA A 81 -8.71 4.07 -17.63
N GLY A 82 -7.63 3.76 -16.91
CA GLY A 82 -7.07 4.64 -15.89
C GLY A 82 -7.79 4.63 -14.54
N ARG A 83 -8.88 3.87 -14.39
CA ARG A 83 -9.64 3.81 -13.14
C ARG A 83 -9.17 2.69 -12.20
N PHE A 84 -8.62 1.62 -12.74
CA PHE A 84 -8.10 0.50 -11.95
C PHE A 84 -6.58 0.43 -11.98
N VAL A 85 -5.96 0.44 -10.81
CA VAL A 85 -4.53 0.22 -10.59
C VAL A 85 -4.34 -1.21 -10.05
N VAL A 86 -3.67 -2.04 -10.83
CA VAL A 86 -3.44 -3.45 -10.50
C VAL A 86 -2.23 -3.57 -9.58
N GLY A 87 -2.50 -3.60 -8.28
CA GLY A 87 -1.48 -3.84 -7.25
C GLY A 87 -1.27 -5.35 -7.06
N LEU A 88 -0.06 -5.82 -7.26
CA LEU A 88 0.32 -7.24 -7.24
C LEU A 88 1.39 -7.53 -6.20
N GLY A 89 1.32 -8.73 -5.63
CA GLY A 89 2.30 -9.23 -4.66
C GLY A 89 1.98 -10.64 -4.21
N GLY A 90 2.47 -11.03 -3.03
CA GLY A 90 2.08 -12.29 -2.41
C GLY A 90 2.68 -13.54 -3.06
N ALA A 91 3.79 -13.41 -3.78
CA ALA A 91 4.59 -14.54 -4.21
C ALA A 91 5.41 -15.08 -3.02
N HIS A 92 4.93 -16.14 -2.38
CA HIS A 92 5.52 -16.69 -1.14
C HIS A 92 6.33 -17.97 -1.35
N GLY A 93 6.41 -18.49 -2.59
CA GLY A 93 7.15 -19.69 -2.93
C GLY A 93 8.67 -19.53 -2.89
N ALA A 94 9.39 -20.56 -3.29
CA ALA A 94 10.86 -20.58 -3.28
C ALA A 94 11.52 -19.58 -4.25
N ARG A 95 10.79 -19.14 -5.28
CA ARG A 95 11.28 -18.23 -6.33
C ARG A 95 10.34 -17.02 -6.53
N PRO A 96 10.14 -16.16 -5.51
CA PRO A 96 9.12 -15.10 -5.56
C PRO A 96 9.31 -14.12 -6.73
N LEU A 97 10.55 -13.79 -7.10
CA LEU A 97 10.85 -12.93 -8.24
C LEU A 97 10.42 -13.55 -9.57
N ALA A 98 10.74 -14.83 -9.78
CA ALA A 98 10.36 -15.53 -11.00
C ALA A 98 8.83 -15.68 -11.07
N THR A 99 8.20 -16.12 -9.99
CA THR A 99 6.73 -16.26 -9.91
C THR A 99 6.02 -14.96 -10.25
N LEU A 100 6.48 -13.83 -9.70
CA LEU A 100 5.88 -12.53 -10.03
C LEU A 100 6.21 -12.10 -11.47
N GLY A 101 7.42 -12.38 -11.96
CA GLY A 101 7.82 -12.13 -13.34
C GLY A 101 6.95 -12.89 -14.36
N ASP A 102 6.81 -14.21 -14.17
CA ASP A 102 5.97 -15.06 -15.00
C ASP A 102 4.50 -14.56 -15.03
N TYR A 103 3.98 -14.18 -13.86
CA TYR A 103 2.63 -13.59 -13.78
C TYR A 103 2.49 -12.27 -14.54
N LEU A 104 3.52 -11.42 -14.48
CA LEU A 104 3.54 -10.17 -15.24
C LEU A 104 3.57 -10.40 -16.74
N ASP A 105 4.26 -11.44 -17.21
CA ASP A 105 4.28 -11.85 -18.63
C ASP A 105 2.87 -12.29 -19.10
N GLU A 106 2.13 -13.02 -18.26
CA GLU A 106 0.78 -13.47 -18.57
C GLU A 106 -0.25 -12.33 -18.73
N ILE A 107 -0.02 -11.19 -18.07
CA ILE A 107 -1.00 -10.07 -18.09
C ILE A 107 -0.57 -8.90 -18.99
N GLU A 108 0.63 -8.89 -19.55
CA GLU A 108 1.21 -7.68 -20.16
C GLU A 108 0.49 -7.17 -21.40
N ASP A 109 -0.14 -8.05 -22.17
CA ASP A 109 -0.89 -7.68 -23.37
C ASP A 109 -2.19 -6.90 -23.05
N VAL A 110 -2.75 -7.08 -21.85
CA VAL A 110 -4.03 -6.48 -21.43
C VAL A 110 -3.84 -5.40 -20.40
N VAL A 111 -3.02 -5.65 -19.37
CA VAL A 111 -2.75 -4.69 -18.30
C VAL A 111 -1.46 -3.96 -18.61
N PRO A 112 -1.49 -2.69 -19.03
CA PRO A 112 -0.26 -1.97 -19.39
C PRO A 112 0.61 -1.72 -18.16
N ARG A 113 1.91 -1.61 -18.38
CA ARG A 113 2.89 -1.31 -17.32
C ARG A 113 2.49 -0.12 -16.45
N SER A 114 1.89 0.90 -17.05
CA SER A 114 1.43 2.12 -16.36
C SER A 114 0.29 1.90 -15.35
N ALA A 115 -0.41 0.77 -15.46
CA ALA A 115 -1.50 0.39 -14.57
C ALA A 115 -1.10 -0.66 -13.52
N ARG A 116 0.15 -1.10 -13.49
CA ARG A 116 0.65 -2.09 -12.53
C ARG A 116 1.44 -1.43 -11.42
N ILE A 117 1.29 -1.90 -10.20
CA ILE A 117 2.15 -1.53 -9.06
C ILE A 117 2.50 -2.78 -8.26
N LEU A 118 3.73 -2.88 -7.74
CA LEU A 118 4.17 -4.09 -7.05
C LEU A 118 4.37 -3.85 -5.56
N SER A 119 3.89 -4.78 -4.74
CA SER A 119 4.29 -4.86 -3.34
C SER A 119 5.75 -5.30 -3.28
N ALA A 120 6.64 -4.36 -3.11
CA ALA A 120 8.09 -4.56 -3.18
C ALA A 120 8.78 -4.05 -1.91
N LEU A 121 9.55 -4.93 -1.25
CA LEU A 121 10.29 -4.59 -0.05
C LEU A 121 11.81 -4.71 -0.24
N GLY A 122 12.28 -5.77 -0.87
CA GLY A 122 13.72 -5.96 -1.10
C GLY A 122 14.21 -5.29 -2.38
N PRO A 123 15.52 -4.99 -2.50
CA PRO A 123 16.08 -4.25 -3.64
C PRO A 123 15.77 -4.92 -4.99
N ARG A 124 15.92 -6.24 -5.11
CA ARG A 124 15.59 -6.95 -6.36
C ARG A 124 14.11 -6.89 -6.75
N MET A 125 13.21 -6.80 -5.76
CA MET A 125 11.77 -6.63 -6.01
C MET A 125 11.46 -5.19 -6.41
N LEU A 126 12.18 -4.20 -5.84
CA LEU A 126 12.10 -2.80 -6.26
C LEU A 126 12.63 -2.61 -7.69
N GLU A 127 13.71 -3.30 -8.06
CA GLU A 127 14.21 -3.33 -9.45
C GLU A 127 13.16 -3.91 -10.40
N LEU A 128 12.52 -5.03 -10.05
CA LEU A 128 11.42 -5.59 -10.83
C LEU A 128 10.26 -4.59 -10.97
N ALA A 129 9.89 -3.89 -9.90
CA ALA A 129 8.87 -2.86 -9.93
C ALA A 129 9.27 -1.68 -10.85
N ARG A 130 10.53 -1.24 -10.77
CA ARG A 130 11.09 -0.22 -11.67
C ARG A 130 10.97 -0.65 -13.15
N ASP A 131 11.29 -1.90 -13.46
CA ASP A 131 11.44 -2.36 -14.84
C ASP A 131 10.11 -2.85 -15.45
N ARG A 132 9.18 -3.41 -14.65
CA ARG A 132 7.97 -4.08 -15.13
C ARG A 132 6.64 -3.46 -14.66
N ALA A 133 6.69 -2.40 -13.83
CA ALA A 133 5.49 -1.74 -13.31
C ALA A 133 5.58 -0.21 -13.35
N SER A 134 4.52 0.48 -12.95
CA SER A 134 4.54 1.93 -12.74
C SER A 134 5.30 2.32 -11.48
N GLY A 135 5.48 1.39 -10.54
CA GLY A 135 6.14 1.66 -9.28
C GLY A 135 5.95 0.58 -8.22
N ALA A 136 6.16 0.98 -6.97
CA ALA A 136 6.13 0.10 -5.80
C ALA A 136 5.12 0.56 -4.73
N TYR A 137 4.62 -0.42 -3.96
CA TYR A 137 3.68 -0.25 -2.84
C TYR A 137 4.18 -0.99 -1.60
N PRO A 138 5.21 -0.47 -0.92
CA PRO A 138 5.72 -1.05 0.32
C PRO A 138 4.82 -0.75 1.53
N TYR A 139 4.89 -1.61 2.54
CA TYR A 139 4.22 -1.48 3.83
C TYR A 139 5.18 -1.79 4.98
N LEU A 140 4.97 -1.18 6.14
CA LEU A 140 5.82 -1.30 7.35
C LEU A 140 7.28 -0.94 7.04
N VAL A 141 7.48 0.28 6.62
CA VAL A 141 8.79 0.82 6.24
C VAL A 141 9.03 2.18 6.90
N THR A 142 10.31 2.53 7.08
CA THR A 142 10.75 3.83 7.63
C THR A 142 10.94 4.88 6.53
N THR A 143 11.11 6.14 6.91
CA THR A 143 11.48 7.22 5.97
C THR A 143 12.82 6.98 5.29
N ASP A 144 13.81 6.42 6.00
CA ASP A 144 15.12 6.06 5.41
C ASP A 144 14.99 4.96 4.35
N TYR A 145 14.12 3.98 4.61
CA TYR A 145 13.78 2.99 3.59
C TYR A 145 13.15 3.64 2.36
N VAL A 146 12.23 4.60 2.56
CA VAL A 146 11.58 5.30 1.43
C VAL A 146 12.60 6.05 0.58
N ALA A 147 13.58 6.74 1.19
CA ALA A 147 14.67 7.39 0.47
C ALA A 147 15.49 6.38 -0.34
N SER A 148 15.90 5.26 0.26
CA SER A 148 16.63 4.19 -0.42
C SER A 148 15.81 3.53 -1.55
N ALA A 149 14.52 3.31 -1.33
CA ALA A 149 13.62 2.77 -2.36
C ALA A 149 13.45 3.73 -3.53
N ARG A 150 13.41 5.04 -3.29
CA ARG A 150 13.39 6.07 -4.32
C ARG A 150 14.65 6.05 -5.19
N GLU A 151 15.83 5.86 -4.60
CA GLU A 151 17.08 5.71 -5.35
C GLU A 151 17.03 4.53 -6.32
N ILE A 152 16.51 3.37 -5.88
CA ILE A 152 16.41 2.17 -6.72
C ILE A 152 15.35 2.35 -7.82
N LEU A 153 14.19 2.92 -7.49
CA LEU A 153 13.09 3.11 -8.44
C LEU A 153 13.37 4.20 -9.48
N GLY A 154 14.15 5.23 -9.10
CA GLY A 154 14.34 6.42 -9.91
C GLY A 154 13.14 7.38 -9.85
N ALA A 155 13.28 8.58 -10.40
CA ALA A 155 12.28 9.65 -10.33
C ALA A 155 11.00 9.36 -11.16
N ASP A 156 11.09 8.51 -12.17
CA ASP A 156 10.00 8.25 -13.12
C ASP A 156 9.03 7.15 -12.66
N ARG A 157 9.24 6.57 -11.49
CA ARG A 157 8.39 5.51 -10.95
C ARG A 157 7.66 5.98 -9.71
N GLN A 158 6.45 5.50 -9.56
CA GLN A 158 5.61 5.85 -8.41
C GLN A 158 6.01 5.04 -7.18
N LEU A 159 6.08 5.71 -6.05
CA LEU A 159 6.29 5.10 -4.74
C LEU A 159 5.09 5.45 -3.85
N ALA A 160 4.11 4.55 -3.78
CA ALA A 160 2.97 4.66 -2.89
C ALA A 160 3.28 3.88 -1.60
N VAL A 161 3.29 4.54 -0.47
CA VAL A 161 3.69 3.94 0.80
C VAL A 161 2.46 3.74 1.68
N LEU A 162 2.09 2.48 1.93
CA LEU A 162 1.08 2.16 2.93
C LEU A 162 1.68 2.35 4.32
N LEU A 163 1.00 3.13 5.15
CA LEU A 163 1.46 3.43 6.49
C LEU A 163 0.59 2.71 7.54
N ASN A 164 1.20 2.39 8.67
CA ASN A 164 0.48 1.98 9.85
C ASN A 164 0.20 3.24 10.66
N VAL A 165 -1.06 3.65 10.77
CA VAL A 165 -1.45 4.92 11.39
C VAL A 165 -2.39 4.66 12.56
N VAL A 166 -2.11 5.27 13.72
CA VAL A 166 -2.91 5.14 14.94
C VAL A 166 -3.20 6.52 15.52
N ALA A 167 -4.48 6.89 15.59
CA ALA A 167 -4.93 8.15 16.20
C ALA A 167 -4.99 8.01 17.74
N GLU A 168 -3.84 7.97 18.38
CA GLU A 168 -3.68 7.82 19.83
C GLU A 168 -2.39 8.52 20.27
N THR A 169 -2.41 9.17 21.42
CA THR A 169 -1.25 9.87 22.00
C THR A 169 -0.58 9.11 23.14
N ASP A 170 -1.28 8.15 23.76
CA ASP A 170 -0.69 7.26 24.75
C ASP A 170 0.17 6.20 24.07
N VAL A 171 1.48 6.32 24.22
CA VAL A 171 2.45 5.41 23.60
C VAL A 171 2.27 3.94 24.02
N ALA A 172 1.84 3.67 25.25
CA ALA A 172 1.62 2.31 25.71
C ALA A 172 0.44 1.66 24.96
N ARG A 173 -0.66 2.42 24.78
CA ARG A 173 -1.80 1.97 23.97
C ARG A 173 -1.46 1.80 22.50
N VAL A 174 -0.71 2.75 21.93
CA VAL A 174 -0.23 2.61 20.54
C VAL A 174 0.52 1.29 20.35
N ARG A 175 1.48 1.01 21.21
CA ARG A 175 2.30 -0.20 21.14
C ARG A 175 1.48 -1.48 21.31
N GLU A 176 0.51 -1.47 22.20
CA GLU A 176 -0.43 -2.59 22.40
C GLU A 176 -1.24 -2.87 21.12
N VAL A 177 -1.90 -1.84 20.58
CA VAL A 177 -2.73 -1.94 19.36
C VAL A 177 -1.90 -2.44 18.18
N VAL A 178 -0.71 -1.90 17.99
CA VAL A 178 0.16 -2.25 16.85
C VAL A 178 0.67 -3.68 16.93
N ARG A 179 1.04 -4.15 18.14
CA ARG A 179 1.45 -5.54 18.34
C ARG A 179 0.31 -6.54 18.10
N GLY A 180 -0.91 -6.16 18.44
CA GLY A 180 -2.11 -6.96 18.15
C GLY A 180 -2.57 -6.92 16.69
N GLY A 181 -2.09 -5.95 15.92
CA GLY A 181 -2.50 -5.69 14.55
C GLY A 181 -1.62 -6.36 13.48
N SER A 182 -1.57 -5.73 12.31
CA SER A 182 -0.86 -6.22 11.13
C SER A 182 0.64 -6.45 11.37
N LEU A 183 1.31 -5.59 12.14
CA LEU A 183 2.72 -5.77 12.46
C LEU A 183 2.96 -7.08 13.20
N GLY A 184 2.09 -7.42 14.17
CA GLY A 184 2.19 -8.66 14.94
C GLY A 184 2.18 -9.91 14.07
N PHE A 185 1.35 -9.92 13.04
CA PHE A 185 1.27 -11.03 12.08
C PHE A 185 2.42 -10.99 11.06
N LEU A 186 2.66 -9.83 10.44
CA LEU A 186 3.60 -9.70 9.32
C LEU A 186 5.07 -9.81 9.74
N ALA A 187 5.41 -9.48 10.99
CA ALA A 187 6.78 -9.62 11.50
C ALA A 187 7.32 -11.05 11.39
N GLY A 188 6.44 -12.05 11.47
CA GLY A 188 6.80 -13.46 11.27
C GLY A 188 6.98 -13.89 9.82
N MET A 189 6.58 -13.06 8.84
CA MET A 189 6.68 -13.39 7.43
C MET A 189 8.12 -13.18 6.92
N PRO A 190 8.72 -14.15 6.19
CA PRO A 190 10.12 -14.07 5.79
C PRO A 190 10.51 -12.81 5.04
N GLY A 191 9.63 -12.30 4.15
CA GLY A 191 9.87 -11.09 3.38
C GLY A 191 9.96 -9.83 4.25
N TYR A 192 9.07 -9.71 5.25
CA TYR A 192 9.07 -8.60 6.21
C TYR A 192 10.25 -8.69 7.18
N ALA A 193 10.49 -9.87 7.76
CA ALA A 193 11.63 -10.07 8.65
C ALA A 193 12.97 -9.73 7.96
N ALA A 194 13.15 -10.16 6.72
CA ALA A 194 14.33 -9.82 5.94
C ALA A 194 14.42 -8.31 5.65
N ASN A 195 13.28 -7.63 5.45
CA ASN A 195 13.27 -6.19 5.25
C ASN A 195 13.58 -5.43 6.54
N PHE A 196 13.04 -5.85 7.68
CA PHE A 196 13.35 -5.25 8.98
C PHE A 196 14.84 -5.35 9.30
N ARG A 197 15.49 -6.49 9.02
CA ARG A 197 16.96 -6.62 9.16
C ARG A 197 17.71 -5.63 8.26
N ARG A 198 17.27 -5.43 7.01
CA ARG A 198 17.86 -4.41 6.11
C ARG A 198 17.71 -2.98 6.64
N MET A 199 16.62 -2.71 7.34
CA MET A 199 16.40 -1.42 8.03
C MET A 199 17.14 -1.32 9.38
N GLY A 200 17.97 -2.33 9.75
CA GLY A 200 18.82 -2.29 10.93
C GLY A 200 18.16 -2.78 12.22
N PHE A 201 17.02 -3.50 12.14
CA PHE A 201 16.42 -4.14 13.29
C PHE A 201 17.07 -5.52 13.54
N THR A 202 17.27 -5.85 14.81
CA THR A 202 17.82 -7.13 15.22
C THR A 202 16.76 -8.24 15.19
N ASP A 203 17.22 -9.51 15.24
CA ASP A 203 16.29 -10.65 15.35
C ASP A 203 15.45 -10.59 16.64
N ALA A 204 16.02 -10.06 17.73
CA ALA A 204 15.28 -9.83 18.96
C ALA A 204 14.19 -8.75 18.79
N ASP A 205 14.52 -7.61 18.14
CA ASP A 205 13.51 -6.58 17.83
C ASP A 205 12.33 -7.18 17.07
N ILE A 206 12.60 -8.05 16.10
CA ILE A 206 11.59 -8.68 15.24
C ILE A 206 10.77 -9.72 16.02
N ALA A 207 11.43 -10.60 16.75
CA ALA A 207 10.78 -11.67 17.51
C ALA A 207 9.85 -11.11 18.60
N ASP A 208 10.35 -10.14 19.35
CA ASP A 208 9.66 -9.54 20.49
C ASP A 208 8.71 -8.39 20.08
N ARG A 209 8.75 -7.97 18.80
CA ARG A 209 8.09 -6.76 18.32
C ARG A 209 8.42 -5.59 19.25
N SER A 210 9.73 -5.35 19.42
CA SER A 210 10.26 -4.39 20.39
C SER A 210 9.61 -3.01 20.23
N ASP A 211 9.65 -2.21 21.29
CA ASP A 211 9.19 -0.82 21.23
C ASP A 211 9.87 -0.06 20.09
N ARG A 212 11.18 -0.27 19.92
CA ARG A 212 11.96 0.33 18.83
C ARG A 212 11.39 -0.01 17.44
N LEU A 213 11.03 -1.27 17.19
CA LEU A 213 10.42 -1.70 15.93
C LEU A 213 9.04 -1.09 15.73
N VAL A 214 8.20 -1.15 16.76
CA VAL A 214 6.83 -0.61 16.73
C VAL A 214 6.84 0.90 16.44
N ASP A 215 7.63 1.65 17.20
CA ASP A 215 7.69 3.12 17.11
C ASP A 215 8.23 3.58 15.74
N ALA A 216 9.21 2.87 15.19
CA ALA A 216 9.79 3.22 13.89
C ALA A 216 8.86 2.94 12.70
N LEU A 217 7.96 1.96 12.82
CA LEU A 217 7.08 1.50 11.73
C LEU A 217 5.64 2.02 11.86
N THR A 218 5.37 2.89 12.84
CA THR A 218 4.02 3.40 13.11
C THR A 218 4.02 4.92 13.08
N VAL A 219 3.04 5.48 12.42
CA VAL A 219 2.67 6.90 12.52
C VAL A 219 1.58 7.01 13.57
N TRP A 220 1.80 7.79 14.61
CA TRP A 220 0.83 7.91 15.71
C TRP A 220 0.85 9.30 16.34
N GLY A 221 -0.22 9.65 17.03
CA GLY A 221 -0.36 10.93 17.71
C GLY A 221 -1.75 11.53 17.53
N ASP A 222 -1.83 12.82 17.82
CA ASP A 222 -2.92 13.69 17.42
C ASP A 222 -2.86 13.98 15.92
N PHE A 223 -3.84 14.75 15.42
CA PHE A 223 -3.91 15.10 14.00
C PHE A 223 -2.63 15.77 13.48
N ASP A 224 -2.11 16.76 14.22
CA ASP A 224 -0.95 17.54 13.79
C ASP A 224 0.31 16.68 13.74
N GLY A 225 0.51 15.81 14.72
CA GLY A 225 1.61 14.85 14.77
C GLY A 225 1.56 13.85 13.61
N VAL A 226 0.38 13.29 13.35
CA VAL A 226 0.16 12.38 12.23
C VAL A 226 0.40 13.10 10.89
N ALA A 227 -0.20 14.26 10.68
CA ALA A 227 -0.03 15.02 9.43
C ALA A 227 1.43 15.43 9.19
N ALA A 228 2.16 15.84 10.23
CA ALA A 228 3.60 16.13 10.12
C ALA A 228 4.39 14.89 9.69
N ARG A 229 4.11 13.73 10.29
CA ARG A 229 4.81 12.48 9.95
C ARG A 229 4.50 12.00 8.53
N LEU A 230 3.26 12.16 8.04
CA LEU A 230 2.90 11.89 6.65
C LEU A 230 3.70 12.75 5.67
N ARG A 231 3.91 14.05 5.98
CA ARG A 231 4.75 14.94 5.16
C ARG A 231 6.22 14.51 5.15
N GLU A 232 6.74 13.97 6.25
CA GLU A 232 8.11 13.43 6.28
C GLU A 232 8.29 12.25 5.31
N TYR A 233 7.31 11.34 5.23
CA TYR A 233 7.33 10.26 4.23
C TYR A 233 7.29 10.81 2.79
N ARG A 234 6.50 11.87 2.55
CA ARG A 234 6.49 12.57 1.27
C ARG A 234 7.85 13.20 0.96
N ALA A 235 8.43 13.90 1.91
CA ALA A 235 9.75 14.53 1.78
C ALA A 235 10.87 13.50 1.56
N ALA A 236 10.75 12.30 2.13
CA ALA A 236 11.67 11.18 1.90
C ALA A 236 11.57 10.57 0.50
N GLY A 237 10.57 10.95 -0.31
CA GLY A 237 10.44 10.52 -1.70
C GLY A 237 9.21 9.67 -2.03
N ALA A 238 8.24 9.51 -1.11
CA ALA A 238 6.97 8.91 -1.46
C ALA A 238 6.16 9.84 -2.38
N ASP A 239 5.64 9.33 -3.50
CA ASP A 239 4.71 10.08 -4.35
C ASP A 239 3.30 10.10 -3.75
N GLN A 240 2.95 9.04 -3.04
CA GLN A 240 1.70 8.92 -2.32
C GLN A 240 1.94 8.30 -0.95
N VAL A 241 1.31 8.86 0.08
CA VAL A 241 1.10 8.17 1.35
C VAL A 241 -0.30 7.59 1.37
N VAL A 242 -0.42 6.34 1.82
CA VAL A 242 -1.71 5.64 1.89
C VAL A 242 -2.04 5.38 3.35
N VAL A 243 -3.20 5.86 3.79
CA VAL A 243 -3.61 5.81 5.18
C VAL A 243 -4.79 4.85 5.38
N PRO A 244 -4.76 4.00 6.43
CA PRO A 244 -5.88 3.15 6.80
C PRO A 244 -6.95 4.00 7.53
N LEU A 245 -8.10 4.20 6.90
CA LEU A 245 -9.14 5.08 7.44
C LEU A 245 -9.95 4.46 8.57
N GLY A 246 -10.04 3.13 8.64
CA GLY A 246 -10.91 2.43 9.59
C GLY A 246 -10.56 2.63 11.08
N GLY A 247 -9.37 3.15 11.39
CA GLY A 247 -8.93 3.48 12.75
C GLY A 247 -8.79 4.97 13.02
N LEU A 248 -9.12 5.82 12.06
CA LEU A 248 -8.97 7.27 12.19
C LEU A 248 -10.32 7.94 12.46
N PRO A 249 -10.36 9.01 13.29
CA PRO A 249 -11.54 9.84 13.46
C PRO A 249 -12.06 10.37 12.13
N ARG A 250 -13.38 10.32 11.93
CA ARG A 250 -14.01 10.70 10.65
C ARG A 250 -13.74 12.15 10.28
N GLU A 251 -13.66 13.02 11.26
CA GLU A 251 -13.33 14.44 11.11
C GLU A 251 -11.92 14.69 10.56
N TRP A 252 -11.02 13.71 10.65
CA TRP A 252 -9.67 13.82 10.08
C TRP A 252 -9.65 13.63 8.56
N TRP A 253 -10.63 12.94 7.99
CA TRP A 253 -10.60 12.60 6.58
C TRP A 253 -10.51 13.81 5.65
N PRO A 254 -11.36 14.85 5.76
CA PRO A 254 -11.21 16.04 4.94
C PRO A 254 -9.94 16.86 5.29
N GLU A 255 -9.52 16.85 6.56
CA GLU A 255 -8.35 17.61 6.99
C GLU A 255 -7.03 17.00 6.48
N LEU A 256 -6.95 15.67 6.34
CA LEU A 256 -5.80 15.00 5.73
C LEU A 256 -5.61 15.43 4.27
N VAL A 257 -6.69 15.56 3.50
CA VAL A 257 -6.61 16.05 2.12
C VAL A 257 -6.01 17.45 2.08
N LYS A 258 -6.49 18.36 2.94
CA LYS A 258 -5.97 19.74 3.01
C LYS A 258 -4.50 19.79 3.46
N ALA A 259 -4.13 18.91 4.39
CA ALA A 259 -2.79 18.87 4.95
C ALA A 259 -1.72 18.35 3.98
N LEU A 260 -2.13 17.59 2.94
CA LEU A 260 -1.22 16.91 1.99
C LEU A 260 -1.35 17.40 0.54
N ALA A 261 -2.28 18.33 0.29
CA ALA A 261 -2.51 18.97 -1.02
C ALA A 261 -1.27 19.70 -1.58
#